data_c9fcf70268f71ab5ee794cd8fe45ea4f
#
_entry.id   c9fcf70268f71ab5ee794cd8fe45ea4f
#
_cell.length_a   1.000
_cell.length_b   1.000
_cell.length_c   1.000
_cell.angle_alpha   90.00
_cell.angle_beta   90.00
_cell.angle_gamma   90.00
#
_symmetry.space_group_name_H-M   'P 1'
#
loop_
_entity.id
_entity.type
_entity.pdbx_description
1 polymer ?
#
loop_
_entity_poly.entity_id
_entity_poly.type
_entity_poly.pdbx_seq_one_letter_code
_entity_poly.pdbx_strand_id
1 'polypeptide(L)'
;MKMFMAVAAVLMVSGGVFASGNLKVNFTGVRADLAVIEISTANESTFEIEVKNEDGDVIFWKETVTPATNYKKVYDFSKLEEGNYFLTVNIDRETQETKFAVEDGQLRLIEEKKMIDPFFFFANNELKMTFLNFAGEEASLYIFDENRNELYEKNFKKEFNVQHGLSLAKLPKGTYDVVLSTSSNSYNYGITIE
;
A
#
# COMPACT_ATOMS: atom_id res chain seq x y z
N MET A 1 -27.15 -14.81 13.40
CA MET A 1 -28.08 -15.04 12.26
C MET A 1 -27.45 -14.35 11.06
N LYS A 2 -26.77 -15.11 10.17
CA LYS A 2 -26.12 -14.53 8.97
C LYS A 2 -27.22 -13.99 8.05
N MET A 3 -27.26 -12.68 7.86
CA MET A 3 -28.20 -12.02 6.96
C MET A 3 -27.67 -12.12 5.53
N PHE A 4 -28.37 -12.88 4.66
CA PHE A 4 -28.01 -12.96 3.24
C PHE A 4 -28.28 -11.62 2.56
N MET A 5 -27.21 -10.88 2.27
CA MET A 5 -27.30 -9.69 1.41
C MET A 5 -27.30 -10.12 -0.06
N ALA A 6 -28.38 -9.76 -0.77
CA ALA A 6 -28.46 -9.99 -2.20
C ALA A 6 -27.47 -9.04 -2.93
N VAL A 7 -26.53 -9.61 -3.67
CA VAL A 7 -25.62 -8.88 -4.55
C VAL A 7 -26.42 -8.41 -5.77
N ALA A 8 -26.66 -7.11 -5.87
CA ALA A 8 -27.14 -6.49 -7.10
C ALA A 8 -25.93 -6.25 -8.01
N ALA A 9 -25.94 -6.82 -9.21
CA ALA A 9 -24.93 -6.55 -10.23
C ALA A 9 -25.07 -5.08 -10.68
N VAL A 10 -24.13 -4.24 -10.27
CA VAL A 10 -24.06 -2.84 -10.70
C VAL A 10 -23.30 -2.77 -12.01
N LEU A 11 -23.96 -2.25 -13.03
CA LEU A 11 -23.39 -1.89 -14.32
C LEU A 11 -22.18 -0.94 -14.16
N MET A 12 -21.07 -1.31 -14.77
CA MET A 12 -19.82 -0.56 -14.77
C MET A 12 -20.03 0.83 -15.38
N VAL A 13 -20.02 1.85 -14.54
CA VAL A 13 -19.70 3.19 -14.98
C VAL A 13 -18.18 3.28 -14.98
N SER A 14 -17.59 3.46 -16.15
CA SER A 14 -16.18 3.76 -16.34
C SER A 14 -15.85 5.13 -15.73
N GLY A 15 -15.76 5.19 -14.42
CA GLY A 15 -15.10 6.28 -13.71
C GLY A 15 -13.61 6.14 -13.95
N GLY A 16 -12.98 7.23 -14.42
CA GLY A 16 -11.57 7.26 -14.79
C GLY A 16 -10.71 6.60 -13.71
N VAL A 17 -9.95 5.62 -14.13
CA VAL A 17 -8.86 5.05 -13.32
C VAL A 17 -7.86 6.17 -13.17
N PHE A 18 -7.82 6.81 -12.03
CA PHE A 18 -6.65 7.58 -11.64
C PHE A 18 -5.56 6.53 -11.37
N ALA A 19 -4.83 6.20 -12.42
CA ALA A 19 -3.59 5.47 -12.29
C ALA A 19 -2.59 6.38 -11.55
N SER A 20 -2.67 6.42 -10.23
CA SER A 20 -1.55 6.82 -9.43
C SER A 20 -0.56 5.68 -9.53
N GLY A 21 0.51 5.81 -10.19
CA GLY A 21 1.46 4.73 -10.46
C GLY A 21 2.72 5.32 -11.06
N ASN A 22 3.09 6.53 -10.63
CA ASN A 22 4.21 7.27 -11.20
C ASN A 22 5.44 7.33 -10.27
N LEU A 23 5.37 6.67 -9.11
CA LEU A 23 6.53 6.52 -8.25
C LEU A 23 7.55 5.61 -8.93
N LYS A 24 8.74 6.15 -9.18
CA LYS A 24 9.92 5.39 -9.59
C LYS A 24 11.03 5.66 -8.57
N VAL A 25 11.55 4.61 -8.00
CA VAL A 25 12.71 4.66 -7.11
C VAL A 25 13.83 3.87 -7.75
N ASN A 26 14.98 4.52 -7.94
CA ASN A 26 16.18 3.85 -8.38
C ASN A 26 17.18 3.81 -7.21
N PHE A 27 17.57 2.61 -6.82
CA PHE A 27 18.63 2.36 -5.85
C PHE A 27 19.85 1.89 -6.60
N THR A 28 20.90 2.70 -6.64
CA THR A 28 22.11 2.39 -7.38
C THR A 28 23.34 2.49 -6.48
N GLY A 29 24.03 1.39 -6.26
CA GLY A 29 25.34 1.38 -5.62
C GLY A 29 26.35 2.17 -6.47
N VAL A 30 27.02 3.15 -5.87
CA VAL A 30 28.04 3.98 -6.53
C VAL A 30 29.44 3.51 -6.16
N ARG A 31 29.61 3.06 -4.93
CA ARG A 31 30.78 2.39 -4.36
C ARG A 31 30.29 1.33 -3.39
N ALA A 32 31.22 0.57 -2.83
CA ALA A 32 30.90 -0.53 -1.91
C ALA A 32 29.88 -0.16 -0.83
N ASP A 33 30.00 1.05 -0.26
CA ASP A 33 29.30 1.56 0.89
C ASP A 33 28.34 2.74 0.59
N LEU A 34 28.31 3.22 -0.68
CA LEU A 34 27.49 4.38 -1.07
C LEU A 34 26.43 3.97 -2.09
N ALA A 35 25.20 4.42 -1.88
CA ALA A 35 24.14 4.30 -2.86
C ALA A 35 23.50 5.66 -3.18
N VAL A 36 23.08 5.83 -4.42
CA VAL A 36 22.21 6.91 -4.86
C VAL A 36 20.77 6.42 -4.78
N ILE A 37 19.95 7.16 -4.05
CA ILE A 37 18.49 7.01 -4.09
C ILE A 37 17.96 8.14 -4.96
N GLU A 38 17.33 7.79 -6.05
CA GLU A 38 16.68 8.71 -6.98
C GLU A 38 15.20 8.39 -7.05
N ILE A 39 14.36 9.38 -6.75
CA ILE A 39 12.91 9.26 -6.72
C ILE A 39 12.37 10.23 -7.78
N SER A 40 11.43 9.77 -8.60
CA SER A 40 10.71 10.61 -9.54
C SER A 40 9.22 10.32 -9.54
N THR A 41 8.43 11.38 -9.66
CA THR A 41 6.96 11.35 -9.68
C THR A 41 6.43 12.25 -10.77
N ALA A 42 5.19 12.01 -11.21
CA ALA A 42 4.54 12.86 -12.20
C ALA A 42 4.07 14.21 -11.63
N ASN A 43 3.71 14.23 -10.35
CA ASN A 43 3.24 15.42 -9.64
C ASN A 43 4.16 15.73 -8.46
N GLU A 44 4.19 16.98 -8.03
CA GLU A 44 4.86 17.34 -6.79
C GLU A 44 4.24 16.61 -5.61
N SER A 45 5.07 15.85 -4.89
CA SER A 45 4.66 15.06 -3.73
C SER A 45 5.72 15.12 -2.64
N THR A 46 5.30 14.91 -1.40
CA THR A 46 6.21 14.66 -0.28
C THR A 46 6.57 13.18 -0.27
N PHE A 47 7.81 12.88 0.06
CA PHE A 47 8.32 11.52 0.16
C PHE A 47 8.65 11.20 1.60
N GLU A 48 8.40 9.97 1.96
CA GLU A 48 8.86 9.40 3.20
C GLU A 48 9.86 8.29 2.88
N ILE A 49 11.08 8.42 3.40
CA ILE A 49 12.17 7.47 3.15
C ILE A 49 12.61 6.87 4.47
N GLU A 50 12.65 5.55 4.53
CA GLU A 50 13.01 4.81 5.72
C GLU A 50 13.92 3.62 5.37
N VAL A 51 14.90 3.32 6.21
CA VAL A 51 15.70 2.08 6.12
C VAL A 51 15.57 1.31 7.42
N LYS A 52 15.18 0.04 7.31
CA LYS A 52 15.03 -0.90 8.43
C LYS A 52 15.96 -2.10 8.27
N ASN A 53 16.31 -2.73 9.40
CA ASN A 53 16.92 -4.07 9.42
C ASN A 53 15.86 -5.17 9.29
N GLU A 54 16.28 -6.43 9.31
CA GLU A 54 15.36 -7.60 9.25
C GLU A 54 14.46 -7.72 10.47
N ASP A 55 14.84 -7.17 11.61
CA ASP A 55 14.03 -7.17 12.84
C ASP A 55 12.96 -6.06 12.84
N GLY A 56 12.97 -5.20 11.82
CA GLY A 56 12.05 -4.08 11.67
C GLY A 56 12.48 -2.81 12.40
N ASP A 57 13.66 -2.79 13.00
CA ASP A 57 14.20 -1.60 13.64
C ASP A 57 14.59 -0.56 12.59
N VAL A 58 14.20 0.69 12.82
CA VAL A 58 14.62 1.82 12.00
C VAL A 58 16.08 2.13 12.31
N ILE A 59 16.97 1.75 11.40
CA ILE A 59 18.41 1.97 11.52
C ILE A 59 18.81 3.29 10.90
N PHE A 60 18.22 3.60 9.78
CA PHE A 60 18.41 4.86 9.10
C PHE A 60 17.10 5.62 9.08
N TRP A 61 17.21 6.88 9.39
CA TRP A 61 16.13 7.73 9.74
C TRP A 61 15.13 7.97 8.59
N LYS A 62 13.85 8.04 8.97
CA LYS A 62 12.74 8.52 8.19
C LYS A 62 12.96 9.98 7.77
N GLU A 63 13.12 10.21 6.49
CA GLU A 63 13.26 11.55 5.92
C GLU A 63 11.97 11.97 5.23
N THR A 64 11.35 13.05 5.70
CA THR A 64 10.23 13.68 4.99
C THR A 64 10.79 14.81 4.15
N VAL A 65 10.56 14.76 2.84
CA VAL A 65 11.09 15.71 1.89
C VAL A 65 9.98 16.71 1.49
N THR A 66 10.35 17.96 1.25
CA THR A 66 9.41 18.95 0.71
C THR A 66 8.89 18.52 -0.66
N PRO A 67 7.67 18.92 -1.07
CA PRO A 67 7.10 18.53 -2.34
C PRO A 67 8.06 18.78 -3.51
N ALA A 68 8.27 17.74 -4.31
CA ALA A 68 9.12 17.80 -5.50
C ALA A 68 8.69 16.70 -6.50
N THR A 69 9.01 16.88 -7.76
CA THR A 69 8.84 15.85 -8.79
C THR A 69 10.05 14.94 -8.92
N ASN A 70 11.21 15.41 -8.46
CA ASN A 70 12.46 14.67 -8.50
C ASN A 70 13.26 14.90 -7.21
N TYR A 71 13.79 13.81 -6.68
CA TYR A 71 14.67 13.81 -5.54
C TYR A 71 15.86 12.90 -5.82
N LYS A 72 17.05 13.35 -5.50
CA LYS A 72 18.27 12.55 -5.65
C LYS A 72 19.23 12.85 -4.53
N LYS A 73 19.67 11.82 -3.82
CA LYS A 73 20.63 11.94 -2.73
C LYS A 73 21.54 10.72 -2.69
N VAL A 74 22.78 10.97 -2.31
CA VAL A 74 23.75 9.92 -1.96
C VAL A 74 23.60 9.58 -0.50
N TYR A 75 23.47 8.30 -0.21
CA TYR A 75 23.39 7.75 1.14
C TYR A 75 24.67 6.96 1.43
N ASP A 76 25.21 7.19 2.63
CA ASP A 76 26.39 6.51 3.15
C ASP A 76 25.93 5.38 4.08
N PHE A 77 26.15 4.16 3.67
CA PHE A 77 25.82 2.94 4.39
C PHE A 77 27.04 2.26 5.02
N SER A 78 28.20 2.94 5.08
CA SER A 78 29.45 2.39 5.62
C SER A 78 29.38 1.97 7.09
N LYS A 79 28.36 2.43 7.82
CA LYS A 79 28.13 2.09 9.22
C LYS A 79 27.15 0.95 9.42
N LEU A 80 26.56 0.44 8.36
CA LEU A 80 25.69 -0.73 8.46
C LEU A 80 26.53 -1.98 8.66
N GLU A 81 26.08 -2.84 9.54
CA GLU A 81 26.62 -4.17 9.73
C GLU A 81 26.24 -5.09 8.56
N GLU A 82 26.91 -6.23 8.43
CA GLU A 82 26.51 -7.24 7.45
C GLU A 82 25.09 -7.75 7.75
N GLY A 83 24.27 -7.86 6.71
CA GLY A 83 22.88 -8.29 6.85
C GLY A 83 21.97 -7.74 5.76
N ASN A 84 20.67 -8.03 5.88
CA ASN A 84 19.67 -7.56 4.96
C ASN A 84 18.95 -6.33 5.52
N TYR A 85 18.60 -5.44 4.60
CA TYR A 85 17.96 -4.17 4.90
C TYR A 85 16.81 -3.89 3.91
N PHE A 86 15.85 -3.08 4.36
CA PHE A 86 14.71 -2.66 3.57
C PHE A 86 14.71 -1.13 3.48
N LEU A 87 14.89 -0.62 2.27
CA LEU A 87 14.66 0.78 1.94
C LEU A 87 13.21 0.91 1.49
N THR A 88 12.43 1.70 2.20
CA THR A 88 11.03 1.97 1.88
C THR A 88 10.86 3.43 1.49
N VAL A 89 10.21 3.68 0.36
CA VAL A 89 9.80 5.01 -0.09
C VAL A 89 8.29 5.05 -0.20
N ASN A 90 7.68 5.94 0.56
CA ASN A 90 6.23 6.15 0.57
C ASN A 90 5.88 7.49 -0.07
N ILE A 91 4.86 7.48 -0.94
CA ILE A 91 4.24 8.67 -1.52
C ILE A 91 2.73 8.44 -1.56
N ASP A 92 1.97 9.27 -0.86
CA ASP A 92 0.51 9.14 -0.79
C ASP A 92 0.07 7.71 -0.44
N ARG A 93 -0.39 6.95 -1.45
CA ARG A 93 -0.82 5.56 -1.32
C ARG A 93 0.12 4.57 -2.01
N GLU A 94 1.24 5.03 -2.51
CA GLU A 94 2.23 4.19 -3.19
C GLU A 94 3.43 3.97 -2.29
N THR A 95 3.84 2.71 -2.16
CA THR A 95 5.06 2.31 -1.47
C THR A 95 5.94 1.53 -2.43
N GLN A 96 7.20 1.90 -2.50
CA GLN A 96 8.24 1.06 -3.10
C GLN A 96 9.21 0.62 -2.02
N GLU A 97 9.34 -0.68 -1.86
CA GLU A 97 10.30 -1.32 -0.97
C GLU A 97 11.42 -1.93 -1.80
N THR A 98 12.65 -1.65 -1.39
CA THR A 98 13.86 -2.21 -1.98
C THR A 98 14.61 -2.99 -0.90
N LYS A 99 14.67 -4.33 -1.04
CA LYS A 99 15.50 -5.18 -0.19
C LYS A 99 16.92 -5.20 -0.75
N PHE A 100 17.91 -4.89 0.09
CA PHE A 100 19.32 -4.98 -0.23
C PHE A 100 20.12 -5.65 0.89
N ALA A 101 21.23 -6.25 0.55
CA ALA A 101 22.19 -6.79 1.51
C ALA A 101 23.45 -5.92 1.60
N VAL A 102 24.06 -5.92 2.77
CA VAL A 102 25.42 -5.51 3.01
C VAL A 102 26.25 -6.80 3.20
N GLU A 103 27.13 -7.12 2.26
CA GLU A 103 27.94 -8.32 2.26
C GLU A 103 29.38 -7.93 1.86
N ASP A 104 30.38 -8.30 2.66
CA ASP A 104 31.79 -7.94 2.44
C ASP A 104 32.00 -6.43 2.19
N GLY A 105 31.26 -5.60 2.91
CA GLY A 105 31.28 -4.14 2.75
C GLY A 105 30.71 -3.63 1.42
N GLN A 106 29.94 -4.45 0.70
CA GLN A 106 29.30 -4.10 -0.56
C GLN A 106 27.78 -4.15 -0.47
N LEU A 107 27.12 -3.23 -1.19
CA LEU A 107 25.68 -3.18 -1.30
C LEU A 107 25.22 -4.05 -2.47
N ARG A 108 24.33 -4.99 -2.21
CA ARG A 108 23.73 -5.86 -3.23
C ARG A 108 22.21 -5.76 -3.21
N LEU A 109 21.63 -5.32 -4.31
CA LEU A 109 20.19 -5.34 -4.51
C LEU A 109 19.68 -6.79 -4.55
N ILE A 110 18.62 -7.09 -3.78
CA ILE A 110 18.02 -8.42 -3.72
C ILE A 110 16.66 -8.42 -4.43
N GLU A 111 15.77 -7.50 -4.05
CA GLU A 111 14.38 -7.48 -4.51
C GLU A 111 13.83 -6.06 -4.48
N GLU A 112 12.92 -5.78 -5.40
CA GLU A 112 12.11 -4.58 -5.39
C GLU A 112 10.63 -4.95 -5.40
N LYS A 113 9.85 -4.34 -4.52
CA LYS A 113 8.39 -4.52 -4.44
C LYS A 113 7.71 -3.18 -4.54
N LYS A 114 6.65 -3.16 -5.33
CA LYS A 114 5.74 -2.01 -5.39
C LYS A 114 4.40 -2.41 -4.77
N MET A 115 3.88 -1.54 -3.92
CA MET A 115 2.58 -1.69 -3.28
C MET A 115 1.77 -0.42 -3.52
N ILE A 116 0.48 -0.57 -3.72
CA ILE A 116 -0.46 0.55 -3.83
C ILE A 116 -1.63 0.21 -2.93
N ASP A 117 -1.89 1.10 -1.99
CA ASP A 117 -3.01 0.93 -1.07
C ASP A 117 -4.35 0.88 -1.84
N PRO A 118 -5.31 0.09 -1.37
CA PRO A 118 -6.62 0.04 -1.98
C PRO A 118 -7.31 1.40 -1.95
N PHE A 119 -8.05 1.69 -3.00
CA PHE A 119 -8.92 2.86 -3.05
C PHE A 119 -10.32 2.45 -2.62
N PHE A 120 -10.83 3.12 -1.58
CA PHE A 120 -12.21 3.01 -1.15
C PHE A 120 -12.95 4.30 -1.43
N PHE A 121 -14.21 4.16 -1.84
CA PHE A 121 -15.12 5.28 -2.02
C PHE A 121 -16.50 4.88 -1.51
N PHE A 122 -17.08 5.70 -0.64
CA PHE A 122 -18.42 5.49 -0.11
C PHE A 122 -19.28 6.72 -0.33
N ALA A 123 -20.38 6.57 -1.03
CA ALA A 123 -21.40 7.59 -1.23
C ALA A 123 -22.76 6.95 -1.53
N ASN A 124 -23.84 7.59 -1.12
CA ASN A 124 -25.23 7.15 -1.36
C ASN A 124 -25.47 5.69 -0.94
N ASN A 125 -24.90 5.27 0.19
CA ASN A 125 -24.94 3.91 0.70
C ASN A 125 -24.32 2.85 -0.26
N GLU A 126 -23.47 3.27 -1.19
CA GLU A 126 -22.69 2.38 -2.04
C GLU A 126 -21.21 2.48 -1.72
N LEU A 127 -20.62 1.35 -1.39
CA LEU A 127 -19.19 1.18 -1.22
C LEU A 127 -18.59 0.70 -2.54
N LYS A 128 -17.51 1.35 -2.99
CA LYS A 128 -16.69 0.89 -4.11
C LYS A 128 -15.26 0.72 -3.64
N MET A 129 -14.63 -0.36 -4.05
CA MET A 129 -13.24 -0.65 -3.76
C MET A 129 -12.50 -1.02 -5.04
N THR A 130 -11.27 -0.54 -5.17
CA THR A 130 -10.32 -0.99 -6.17
C THR A 130 -8.97 -1.25 -5.50
N PHE A 131 -8.39 -2.42 -5.76
CA PHE A 131 -7.10 -2.82 -5.23
C PHE A 131 -6.23 -3.41 -6.35
N LEU A 132 -5.01 -2.85 -6.52
CA LEU A 132 -4.00 -3.38 -7.41
C LEU A 132 -3.07 -4.31 -6.62
N ASN A 133 -3.31 -5.59 -6.76
CA ASN A 133 -2.66 -6.65 -5.99
C ASN A 133 -1.35 -7.07 -6.66
N PHE A 134 -0.31 -6.24 -6.52
CA PHE A 134 1.02 -6.52 -7.10
C PHE A 134 1.67 -7.77 -6.53
N ALA A 135 1.39 -8.11 -5.28
CA ALA A 135 1.93 -9.29 -4.63
C ALA A 135 1.25 -10.60 -5.10
N GLY A 136 0.10 -10.52 -5.78
CA GLY A 136 -0.65 -11.69 -6.23
C GLY A 136 -1.16 -12.55 -5.08
N GLU A 137 -1.50 -11.94 -3.94
CA GLU A 137 -2.01 -12.62 -2.76
C GLU A 137 -3.51 -12.85 -2.83
N GLU A 138 -4.02 -13.77 -2.02
CA GLU A 138 -5.45 -13.83 -1.75
C GLU A 138 -5.85 -12.63 -0.90
N ALA A 139 -7.01 -12.04 -1.19
CA ALA A 139 -7.52 -10.89 -0.47
C ALA A 139 -8.94 -11.15 0.02
N SER A 140 -9.29 -10.61 1.19
CA SER A 140 -10.61 -10.75 1.78
C SER A 140 -11.12 -9.39 2.23
N LEU A 141 -12.32 -9.02 1.80
CA LEU A 141 -13.01 -7.80 2.21
C LEU A 141 -14.02 -8.15 3.30
N TYR A 142 -13.92 -7.44 4.42
CA TYR A 142 -14.83 -7.57 5.55
C TYR A 142 -15.54 -6.24 5.82
N ILE A 143 -16.71 -6.32 6.42
CA ILE A 143 -17.41 -5.17 7.03
C ILE A 143 -17.80 -5.56 8.44
N PHE A 144 -17.42 -4.73 9.39
CA PHE A 144 -17.74 -4.89 10.81
C PHE A 144 -18.61 -3.74 11.31
N ASP A 145 -19.49 -4.03 12.27
CA ASP A 145 -20.19 -3.00 13.02
C ASP A 145 -19.33 -2.43 14.18
N GLU A 146 -19.87 -1.46 14.92
CA GLU A 146 -19.23 -0.83 16.08
C GLU A 146 -18.86 -1.83 17.19
N ASN A 147 -19.57 -2.97 17.28
CA ASN A 147 -19.32 -4.03 18.23
C ASN A 147 -18.34 -5.10 17.70
N ARG A 148 -17.73 -4.84 16.52
CA ARG A 148 -16.86 -5.78 15.82
C ARG A 148 -17.53 -7.07 15.37
N ASN A 149 -18.86 -7.06 15.20
CA ASN A 149 -19.56 -8.17 14.56
C ASN A 149 -19.32 -8.11 13.06
N GLU A 150 -18.92 -9.24 12.47
CA GLU A 150 -18.78 -9.39 11.04
C GLU A 150 -20.16 -9.42 10.36
N LEU A 151 -20.41 -8.45 9.49
CA LEU A 151 -21.66 -8.31 8.73
C LEU A 151 -21.51 -8.82 7.30
N TYR A 152 -20.31 -8.75 6.75
CA TYR A 152 -20.00 -9.13 5.37
C TYR A 152 -18.59 -9.67 5.24
N GLU A 153 -18.44 -10.70 4.39
CA GLU A 153 -17.17 -11.25 3.97
C GLU A 153 -17.20 -11.55 2.47
N LYS A 154 -16.15 -11.19 1.77
CA LYS A 154 -15.93 -11.53 0.36
C LYS A 154 -14.48 -11.85 0.11
N ASN A 155 -14.24 -13.07 -0.36
CA ASN A 155 -12.90 -13.54 -0.71
C ASN A 155 -12.65 -13.31 -2.20
N PHE A 156 -11.46 -12.83 -2.53
CA PHE A 156 -10.91 -12.68 -3.87
C PHE A 156 -9.72 -13.61 -4.01
N LYS A 157 -9.65 -14.26 -5.17
CA LYS A 157 -8.49 -15.06 -5.52
C LYS A 157 -7.32 -14.12 -5.85
N LYS A 158 -6.21 -14.69 -6.31
CA LYS A 158 -4.98 -13.96 -6.69
C LYS A 158 -5.16 -13.14 -7.98
N GLU A 159 -6.15 -12.26 -7.97
CA GLU A 159 -6.44 -11.36 -9.08
C GLU A 159 -5.58 -10.11 -8.96
N PHE A 160 -4.95 -9.68 -10.06
CA PHE A 160 -4.14 -8.46 -10.08
C PHE A 160 -4.98 -7.21 -9.84
N ASN A 161 -6.15 -7.11 -10.48
CA ASN A 161 -7.05 -5.96 -10.36
C ASN A 161 -8.35 -6.41 -9.70
N VAL A 162 -8.45 -6.18 -8.40
CA VAL A 162 -9.66 -6.47 -7.62
C VAL A 162 -10.53 -5.23 -7.62
N GLN A 163 -11.75 -5.37 -8.17
CA GLN A 163 -12.77 -4.32 -8.13
C GLN A 163 -14.04 -4.89 -7.50
N HIS A 164 -14.59 -4.17 -6.54
CA HIS A 164 -15.82 -4.60 -5.87
C HIS A 164 -16.72 -3.42 -5.55
N GLY A 165 -18.01 -3.58 -5.84
CA GLY A 165 -19.08 -2.66 -5.48
C GLY A 165 -20.10 -3.35 -4.59
N LEU A 166 -20.54 -2.69 -3.53
CA LEU A 166 -21.48 -3.24 -2.57
C LEU A 166 -22.46 -2.18 -2.11
N SER A 167 -23.78 -2.49 -2.20
CA SER A 167 -24.81 -1.64 -1.63
C SER A 167 -25.00 -1.94 -0.15
N LEU A 168 -24.87 -0.90 0.67
CA LEU A 168 -25.05 -0.94 2.12
C LEU A 168 -26.39 -0.34 2.56
N ALA A 169 -27.31 -0.09 1.62
CA ALA A 169 -28.63 0.53 1.89
C ALA A 169 -29.51 -0.26 2.87
N LYS A 170 -29.19 -1.53 3.14
CA LYS A 170 -29.92 -2.37 4.09
C LYS A 170 -29.32 -2.37 5.50
N LEU A 171 -28.16 -1.77 5.68
CA LEU A 171 -27.57 -1.64 6.99
C LEU A 171 -28.23 -0.49 7.76
N PRO A 172 -28.39 -0.63 9.07
CA PRO A 172 -28.87 0.45 9.94
C PRO A 172 -27.96 1.68 9.88
N LYS A 173 -28.45 2.82 10.34
CA LYS A 173 -27.62 3.99 10.60
C LYS A 173 -26.58 3.64 11.65
N GLY A 174 -25.32 4.06 11.42
CA GLY A 174 -24.21 3.75 12.31
C GLY A 174 -22.87 3.86 11.61
N THR A 175 -21.81 3.56 12.36
CA THR A 175 -20.44 3.53 11.88
C THR A 175 -20.01 2.09 11.58
N TYR A 176 -19.27 1.90 10.52
CA TYR A 176 -18.80 0.58 10.10
C TYR A 176 -17.34 0.63 9.68
N ASP A 177 -16.62 -0.42 9.97
CA ASP A 177 -15.25 -0.62 9.52
C ASP A 177 -15.22 -1.56 8.32
N VAL A 178 -14.69 -1.06 7.20
CA VAL A 178 -14.39 -1.84 6.00
C VAL A 178 -12.93 -2.23 6.05
N VAL A 179 -12.64 -3.52 5.99
CA VAL A 179 -11.27 -4.05 6.08
C VAL A 179 -10.96 -4.88 4.85
N LEU A 180 -9.94 -4.50 4.09
CA LEU A 180 -9.33 -5.38 3.09
C LEU A 180 -8.09 -6.01 3.70
N SER A 181 -8.06 -7.33 3.80
CA SER A 181 -6.95 -8.10 4.36
C SER A 181 -6.30 -8.97 3.28
N THR A 182 -4.98 -9.00 3.26
CA THR A 182 -4.16 -9.95 2.50
C THR A 182 -3.29 -10.75 3.46
N SER A 183 -2.44 -11.65 2.98
CA SER A 183 -1.50 -12.37 3.83
C SER A 183 -0.44 -11.46 4.47
N SER A 184 -0.10 -10.35 3.81
CA SER A 184 0.96 -9.43 4.26
C SER A 184 0.45 -8.11 4.82
N ASN A 185 -0.77 -7.67 4.48
CA ASN A 185 -1.28 -6.35 4.83
C ASN A 185 -2.76 -6.35 5.22
N SER A 186 -3.15 -5.34 5.99
CA SER A 186 -4.54 -5.04 6.33
C SER A 186 -4.81 -3.55 6.18
N TYR A 187 -5.87 -3.20 5.44
CA TYR A 187 -6.26 -1.84 5.11
C TYR A 187 -7.64 -1.55 5.66
N ASN A 188 -7.77 -0.46 6.42
CA ASN A 188 -9.01 -0.10 7.10
C ASN A 188 -9.60 1.17 6.51
N TYR A 189 -10.92 1.19 6.34
CA TYR A 189 -11.68 2.33 5.86
C TYR A 189 -12.98 2.48 6.63
N GLY A 190 -13.09 3.53 7.44
CA GLY A 190 -14.30 3.83 8.22
C GLY A 190 -15.38 4.48 7.36
N ILE A 191 -16.62 4.05 7.50
CA ILE A 191 -17.79 4.65 6.85
C ILE A 191 -18.90 4.94 7.87
N THR A 192 -19.72 5.95 7.57
CA THR A 192 -20.90 6.29 8.37
C THR A 192 -22.14 6.29 7.47
N ILE A 193 -23.17 5.54 7.88
CA ILE A 193 -24.50 5.52 7.24
C ILE A 193 -25.41 6.44 8.05
N GLU A 194 -25.95 7.47 7.40
CA GLU A 194 -26.81 8.50 8.00
C GLU A 194 -28.30 8.16 7.89
#